data_98d0f3bdad1d024e8fddb09d35f7af24
#
_entry.id   98d0f3bdad1d024e8fddb09d35f7af24
#
_cell.length_a   1.000
_cell.length_b   1.000
_cell.length_c   1.000
_cell.angle_alpha   90.00
_cell.angle_beta   90.00
_cell.angle_gamma   90.00
#
_symmetry.space_group_name_H-M   'P 1'
#
loop_
_entity.id
_entity.type
_entity.pdbx_description
1 polymer ?
#
loop_
_entity_poly.entity_id
_entity_poly.type
_entity_poly.pdbx_seq_one_letter_code
_entity_poly.pdbx_strand_id
1 'polypeptide(L)'
;MKIAKIILLALTTCLVSCYEDYTHDYETTNVGFALQNPLRTVISDRDMPIYVGVSLGGKREVDMNDWAKFTLDASLLEGTPLTLLPEEYYTLEDPEIFKVRKSNLPVADVEIKFTD
;
A
#
# COMPACT_ATOMS: atom_id res chain seq x y z
N MET A 1 52.36 14.43 -7.74
CA MET A 1 51.72 14.42 -6.39
C MET A 1 50.55 15.40 -6.24
N LYS A 2 50.59 16.61 -6.77
CA LYS A 2 49.48 17.55 -6.70
C LYS A 2 48.25 17.11 -7.52
N ILE A 3 48.48 16.56 -8.73
CA ILE A 3 47.42 16.08 -9.63
C ILE A 3 46.69 14.86 -9.04
N ALA A 4 47.43 13.93 -8.42
CA ALA A 4 46.82 12.76 -7.79
C ALA A 4 45.91 13.12 -6.60
N LYS A 5 46.26 14.16 -5.85
CA LYS A 5 45.40 14.69 -4.73
C LYS A 5 44.16 15.37 -5.26
N ILE A 6 44.25 16.07 -6.40
CA ILE A 6 43.09 16.72 -7.03
C ILE A 6 42.13 15.68 -7.60
N ILE A 7 42.64 14.63 -8.23
CA ILE A 7 41.84 13.52 -8.76
C ILE A 7 41.17 12.74 -7.64
N LEU A 8 41.85 12.50 -6.52
CA LEU A 8 41.27 11.83 -5.36
C LEU A 8 40.15 12.66 -4.70
N LEU A 9 40.36 13.98 -4.64
CA LEU A 9 39.34 14.90 -4.09
C LEU A 9 38.09 14.97 -4.99
N ALA A 10 38.29 15.00 -6.32
CA ALA A 10 37.18 14.99 -7.28
C ALA A 10 36.40 13.66 -7.26
N LEU A 11 37.10 12.54 -7.05
CA LEU A 11 36.45 11.22 -6.97
C LEU A 11 35.59 11.08 -5.71
N THR A 12 36.04 11.65 -4.58
CA THR A 12 35.27 11.64 -3.32
C THR A 12 34.03 12.50 -3.39
N THR A 13 34.05 13.63 -4.10
CA THR A 13 32.86 14.48 -4.25
C THR A 13 31.78 13.85 -5.16
N CYS A 14 32.17 13.02 -6.15
CA CYS A 14 31.20 12.30 -6.99
C CYS A 14 30.45 11.20 -6.23
N LEU A 15 31.00 10.64 -5.16
CA LEU A 15 30.39 9.56 -4.40
C LEU A 15 29.30 10.04 -3.41
N VAL A 16 29.28 11.32 -3.08
CA VAL A 16 28.33 11.89 -2.12
C VAL A 16 27.03 12.37 -2.79
N SER A 17 27.09 12.62 -4.11
CA SER A 17 25.99 13.29 -4.84
C SER A 17 24.74 12.43 -5.06
N CYS A 18 24.82 11.10 -4.97
CA CYS A 18 23.68 10.22 -5.27
C CYS A 18 22.91 9.74 -4.03
N TYR A 19 23.36 10.06 -2.83
CA TYR A 19 22.76 9.52 -1.61
C TYR A 19 21.56 10.34 -1.11
N GLU A 20 21.54 11.64 -1.36
CA GLU A 20 20.48 12.52 -0.88
C GLU A 20 19.12 12.26 -1.53
N ASP A 21 19.09 11.88 -2.80
CA ASP A 21 17.85 11.60 -3.53
C ASP A 21 17.07 10.39 -2.98
N TYR A 22 17.75 9.51 -2.25
CA TYR A 22 17.14 8.31 -1.62
C TYR A 22 16.78 8.50 -0.15
N THR A 23 17.08 9.66 0.43
CA THR A 23 16.87 9.90 1.88
C THR A 23 15.60 10.67 2.19
N HIS A 24 14.94 11.23 1.20
CA HIS A 24 13.73 12.04 1.37
C HIS A 24 12.50 11.34 0.77
N ASP A 25 11.34 11.64 1.31
CA ASP A 25 10.07 11.26 0.71
C ASP A 25 9.91 11.97 -0.64
N TYR A 26 9.25 11.32 -1.59
CA TYR A 26 8.87 12.00 -2.82
C TYR A 26 7.83 13.09 -2.53
N GLU A 27 7.82 14.14 -3.34
CA GLU A 27 6.84 15.23 -3.24
C GLU A 27 5.40 14.76 -3.41
N THR A 28 5.21 13.65 -4.12
CA THR A 28 3.90 13.04 -4.35
C THR A 28 3.82 11.65 -3.73
N THR A 29 2.77 11.41 -2.97
CA THR A 29 2.43 10.08 -2.46
C THR A 29 1.42 9.43 -3.40
N ASN A 30 1.61 8.14 -3.66
CA ASN A 30 0.75 7.35 -4.53
C ASN A 30 0.11 6.21 -3.74
N VAL A 31 -1.12 5.88 -4.12
CA VAL A 31 -1.84 4.73 -3.58
C VAL A 31 -2.17 3.78 -4.71
N GLY A 32 -1.87 2.50 -4.52
CA GLY A 32 -2.20 1.47 -5.49
C GLY A 32 -2.63 0.18 -4.80
N PHE A 33 -3.54 -0.57 -5.41
CA PHE A 33 -3.89 -1.89 -4.88
C PHE A 33 -2.69 -2.81 -4.90
N ALA A 34 -2.46 -3.50 -3.81
CA ALA A 34 -1.37 -4.47 -3.68
C ALA A 34 -1.55 -5.68 -4.63
N LEU A 35 -2.82 -6.03 -4.91
CA LEU A 35 -3.22 -7.06 -5.87
C LEU A 35 -4.33 -6.51 -6.74
N GLN A 36 -4.11 -6.45 -8.05
CA GLN A 36 -5.08 -5.89 -8.99
C GLN A 36 -6.30 -6.81 -9.21
N ASN A 37 -6.12 -8.11 -9.12
CA ASN A 37 -7.19 -9.12 -9.28
C ASN A 37 -7.10 -10.17 -8.16
N PRO A 38 -7.45 -9.82 -6.92
CA PRO A 38 -7.41 -10.78 -5.83
C PRO A 38 -8.54 -11.81 -5.98
N LEU A 39 -8.19 -13.02 -6.40
CA LEU A 39 -9.09 -14.15 -6.28
C LEU A 39 -8.98 -14.71 -4.87
N ARG A 40 -10.07 -14.64 -4.14
CA ARG A 40 -10.15 -15.16 -2.77
C ARG A 40 -11.34 -16.12 -2.66
N THR A 41 -11.10 -17.26 -2.08
CA THR A 41 -12.14 -18.23 -1.71
C THR A 41 -12.21 -18.28 -0.18
N VAL A 42 -13.39 -18.14 0.35
CA VAL A 42 -13.68 -18.33 1.77
C VAL A 42 -14.49 -19.58 1.96
N ILE A 43 -14.28 -20.27 3.05
CA ILE A 43 -15.05 -21.45 3.43
C ILE A 43 -16.12 -20.98 4.42
N SER A 44 -17.40 -21.22 4.08
CA SER A 44 -18.50 -21.00 5.02
C SER A 44 -18.31 -21.82 6.29
N ASP A 45 -18.91 -21.42 7.37
CA ASP A 45 -18.79 -22.01 8.71
C ASP A 45 -17.39 -21.95 9.33
N ARG A 46 -16.50 -21.10 8.79
CA ARG A 46 -15.19 -20.85 9.36
C ARG A 46 -14.95 -19.34 9.50
N ASP A 47 -14.47 -18.94 10.66
CA ASP A 47 -14.01 -17.57 10.88
C ASP A 47 -12.70 -17.34 10.09
N MET A 48 -12.86 -16.99 8.82
CA MET A 48 -11.77 -16.73 7.89
C MET A 48 -11.82 -15.27 7.44
N PRO A 49 -11.21 -14.35 8.20
CA PRO A 49 -11.12 -12.97 7.74
C PRO A 49 -10.20 -12.84 6.54
N ILE A 50 -10.52 -11.98 5.62
CA ILE A 50 -9.62 -11.55 4.55
C ILE A 50 -9.23 -10.10 4.74
N TYR A 51 -8.05 -9.75 4.25
CA TYR A 51 -7.55 -8.38 4.25
C TYR A 51 -7.46 -7.89 2.82
N VAL A 52 -8.06 -6.74 2.55
CA VAL A 52 -7.92 -6.03 1.29
C VAL A 52 -7.11 -4.78 1.56
N GLY A 53 -6.08 -4.56 0.77
CA GLY A 53 -5.16 -3.49 1.07
C GLY A 53 -4.56 -2.81 -0.15
N VAL A 54 -3.94 -1.69 0.14
CA VAL A 54 -3.25 -0.82 -0.80
C VAL A 54 -1.81 -0.63 -0.37
N SER A 55 -0.93 -0.44 -1.34
CA SER A 55 0.43 0.02 -1.09
C SER A 55 0.46 1.54 -1.08
N LEU A 56 1.18 2.10 -0.12
CA LEU A 56 1.44 3.53 -0.01
C LEU A 56 2.83 3.81 -0.58
N GLY A 57 2.88 4.38 -1.78
CA GLY A 57 4.13 4.73 -2.45
C GLY A 57 4.52 6.19 -2.23
N GLY A 58 5.80 6.49 -2.42
CA GLY A 58 6.34 7.84 -2.30
C GLY A 58 6.75 8.25 -0.88
N LYS A 59 6.45 7.44 0.13
CA LYS A 59 6.92 7.63 1.51
C LYS A 59 8.01 6.61 1.85
N ARG A 60 9.06 7.09 2.46
CA ARG A 60 10.14 6.24 2.95
C ARG A 60 9.76 5.49 4.21
N GLU A 61 9.08 6.18 5.09
CA GLU A 61 8.56 5.63 6.33
C GLU A 61 7.07 5.91 6.42
N VAL A 62 6.32 4.89 6.84
CA VAL A 62 4.86 4.96 6.99
C VAL A 62 4.54 4.90 8.47
N ASP A 63 3.74 5.85 8.91
CA ASP A 63 3.27 5.94 10.30
C ASP A 63 1.97 5.16 10.46
N MET A 64 1.67 4.73 11.69
CA MET A 64 0.38 4.12 12.07
C MET A 64 -0.81 5.09 11.90
N ASN A 65 -0.56 6.38 11.78
CA ASN A 65 -1.56 7.40 11.48
C ASN A 65 -1.80 7.61 9.98
N ASP A 66 -1.00 7.00 9.12
CA ASP A 66 -1.23 7.04 7.69
C ASP A 66 -2.43 6.17 7.31
N TRP A 67 -3.18 6.62 6.33
CA TRP A 67 -4.40 5.97 5.89
C TRP A 67 -4.67 6.25 4.41
N ALA A 68 -5.53 5.44 3.80
CA ALA A 68 -6.05 5.68 2.48
C ALA A 68 -7.57 5.51 2.47
N LYS A 69 -8.27 6.35 1.73
CA LYS A 69 -9.72 6.25 1.58
C LYS A 69 -10.09 5.32 0.42
N PHE A 70 -11.15 4.53 0.61
CA PHE A 70 -11.74 3.72 -0.45
C PHE A 70 -13.26 3.94 -0.55
N THR A 71 -13.82 3.54 -1.67
CA THR A 71 -15.27 3.54 -1.90
C THR A 71 -15.64 2.23 -2.57
N LEU A 72 -16.77 1.65 -2.19
CA LEU A 72 -17.35 0.52 -2.88
C LEU A 72 -18.09 1.03 -4.12
N ASP A 73 -17.73 0.55 -5.29
CA ASP A 73 -18.33 0.95 -6.56
C ASP A 73 -18.88 -0.27 -7.30
N ALA A 74 -20.17 -0.48 -7.18
CA ALA A 74 -20.88 -1.59 -7.82
C ALA A 74 -20.88 -1.48 -9.36
N SER A 75 -20.70 -0.29 -9.92
CA SER A 75 -20.68 -0.08 -11.37
C SER A 75 -19.51 -0.77 -12.06
N LEU A 76 -18.42 -1.04 -11.32
CA LEU A 76 -17.27 -1.79 -11.82
C LEU A 76 -17.58 -3.26 -12.14
N LEU A 77 -18.70 -3.79 -11.69
CA LEU A 77 -19.17 -5.14 -12.00
C LEU A 77 -19.96 -5.24 -13.30
N GLU A 78 -20.36 -4.10 -13.89
CA GLU A 78 -21.10 -4.06 -15.14
C GLU A 78 -20.31 -4.76 -16.27
N GLY A 79 -20.98 -5.66 -16.99
CA GLY A 79 -20.36 -6.43 -18.07
C GLY A 79 -19.46 -7.59 -17.58
N THR A 80 -19.39 -7.85 -16.29
CA THR A 80 -18.69 -9.01 -15.72
C THR A 80 -19.69 -10.09 -15.29
N PRO A 81 -19.26 -11.36 -15.16
CA PRO A 81 -20.11 -12.41 -14.61
C PRO A 81 -20.19 -12.39 -13.07
N LEU A 82 -19.65 -11.35 -12.44
CA LEU A 82 -19.59 -11.24 -10.98
C LEU A 82 -20.84 -10.54 -10.45
N THR A 83 -21.24 -10.90 -9.25
CA THR A 83 -22.36 -10.31 -8.51
C THR A 83 -21.82 -9.70 -7.23
N LEU A 84 -22.31 -8.51 -6.88
CA LEU A 84 -21.98 -7.88 -5.61
C LEU A 84 -22.52 -8.73 -4.46
N LEU A 85 -21.64 -9.02 -3.49
CA LEU A 85 -22.07 -9.72 -2.28
C LEU A 85 -22.97 -8.78 -1.45
N PRO A 86 -24.17 -9.20 -1.04
CA PRO A 86 -25.03 -8.39 -0.18
C PRO A 86 -24.37 -8.05 1.16
N GLU A 87 -24.66 -6.86 1.66
CA GLU A 87 -24.04 -6.34 2.90
C GLU A 87 -24.34 -7.20 4.15
N GLU A 88 -25.40 -7.98 4.12
CA GLU A 88 -25.78 -8.91 5.19
C GLU A 88 -24.80 -10.07 5.39
N TYR A 89 -23.97 -10.37 4.37
CA TYR A 89 -23.04 -11.50 4.39
C TYR A 89 -21.61 -11.12 4.79
N TYR A 90 -21.33 -9.85 5.04
CA TYR A 90 -20.00 -9.44 5.47
C TYR A 90 -20.01 -8.21 6.37
N THR A 91 -18.94 -8.05 7.11
CA THR A 91 -18.70 -6.87 7.94
C THR A 91 -17.31 -6.31 7.61
N LEU A 92 -17.23 -5.02 7.33
CA LEU A 92 -15.97 -4.30 7.19
C LEU A 92 -15.53 -3.76 8.56
N GLU A 93 -14.25 -3.90 8.87
CA GLU A 93 -13.66 -3.26 10.05
C GLU A 93 -13.84 -1.73 10.02
N ASP A 94 -13.68 -1.15 8.84
CA ASP A 94 -13.92 0.27 8.58
C ASP A 94 -14.61 0.41 7.21
N PRO A 95 -15.68 1.19 7.08
CA PRO A 95 -16.43 1.29 5.84
C PRO A 95 -15.77 2.16 4.77
N GLU A 96 -14.75 2.96 5.12
CA GLU A 96 -14.19 3.97 4.20
C GLU A 96 -12.65 4.03 4.20
N ILE A 97 -11.98 3.47 5.20
CA ILE A 97 -10.56 3.74 5.43
C ILE A 97 -9.75 2.45 5.54
N PHE A 98 -8.69 2.38 4.73
CA PHE A 98 -7.58 1.46 4.93
C PHE A 98 -6.62 2.03 5.97
N LYS A 99 -6.22 1.23 6.95
CA LYS A 99 -5.34 1.62 8.05
C LYS A 99 -3.99 0.93 7.95
N VAL A 100 -2.94 1.64 8.31
CA VAL A 100 -1.63 1.05 8.50
C VAL A 100 -1.60 0.28 9.82
N ARG A 101 -1.30 -1.02 9.77
CA ARG A 101 -1.26 -1.89 10.95
C ARG A 101 0.12 -2.01 11.56
N LYS A 102 1.15 -1.81 10.77
CA LYS A 102 2.55 -1.88 11.21
C LYS A 102 3.32 -0.70 10.65
N SER A 103 4.01 0.02 11.52
CA SER A 103 4.99 1.02 11.09
C SER A 103 6.07 0.39 10.22
N ASN A 104 6.62 1.15 9.30
CA ASN A 104 7.64 0.74 8.34
C ASN A 104 7.19 -0.29 7.29
N LEU A 105 5.92 -0.62 7.25
CA LEU A 105 5.34 -1.42 6.19
C LEU A 105 4.40 -0.52 5.36
N PRO A 106 4.74 -0.19 4.11
CA PRO A 106 3.97 0.75 3.29
C PRO A 106 2.68 0.11 2.74
N VAL A 107 1.91 -0.51 3.62
CA VAL A 107 0.64 -1.17 3.30
C VAL A 107 -0.42 -0.73 4.30
N ALA A 108 -1.56 -0.29 3.79
CA ALA A 108 -2.76 -0.05 4.56
C ALA A 108 -3.84 -1.03 4.11
N ASP A 109 -4.59 -1.58 5.04
CA ASP A 109 -5.62 -2.57 4.74
C ASP A 109 -6.89 -2.41 5.58
N VAL A 110 -7.92 -3.16 5.22
CA VAL A 110 -9.14 -3.33 5.97
C VAL A 110 -9.47 -4.82 6.09
N GLU A 111 -9.89 -5.22 7.27
CA GLU A 111 -10.37 -6.59 7.52
C GLU A 111 -11.82 -6.74 7.06
N ILE A 112 -12.10 -7.84 6.36
CA ILE A 112 -13.43 -8.25 5.96
C ILE A 112 -13.74 -9.58 6.65
N LYS A 113 -14.78 -9.60 7.46
CA LYS A 113 -15.32 -10.82 8.07
C LYS A 113 -16.60 -11.21 7.37
N PHE A 114 -16.77 -12.49 7.12
CA PHE A 114 -17.98 -13.04 6.53
C PHE A 114 -18.90 -13.56 7.62
N THR A 115 -20.19 -13.31 7.47
CA THR A 115 -21.25 -13.82 8.32
C THR A 115 -21.88 -15.04 7.65
N ASP A 116 -22.21 -16.05 8.43
CA ASP A 116 -22.90 -17.25 7.98
C ASP A 116 -24.40 -16.99 7.71
#